data_07503dc12d77fb6105da04eb29d858df
#
_entry.id   07503dc12d77fb6105da04eb29d858df
#
_cell.length_a   1.000
_cell.length_b   1.000
_cell.length_c   1.000
_cell.angle_alpha   90.00
_cell.angle_beta   90.00
_cell.angle_gamma   90.00
#
_symmetry.space_group_name_H-M   'P 1'
#
loop_
_entity.id
_entity.type
_entity.pdbx_description
1 polymer ?
#
loop_
_entity_poly.entity_id
_entity_poly.type
_entity_poly.pdbx_seq_one_letter_code
_entity_poly.pdbx_strand_id
1 'polypeptide(L)'
;MSMKLLAPAAALAAALICGPAFAQNNPDEPKVDCAKAEAQTDLNICAALDFDTADKALNVQYKKTRAAMIALDTDLDNDMKGAEKALVKAQRAWVDYRDGECEAQGFQARGGSMEPMLVSGCKAELTKKRTKELKDLADGPEGGQ
;
A
#
# COMPACT_ATOMS: atom_id res chain seq x y z
N MET A 1 26.44 67.99 -20.30
CA MET A 1 26.83 66.68 -19.72
C MET A 1 25.68 66.22 -18.82
N SER A 2 24.79 65.33 -19.34
CA SER A 2 23.61 64.82 -18.61
C SER A 2 23.85 63.37 -18.23
N MET A 3 23.94 63.17 -16.92
CA MET A 3 24.12 61.84 -16.34
C MET A 3 22.72 61.20 -16.15
N LYS A 4 22.42 60.12 -16.89
CA LYS A 4 21.22 59.32 -16.74
C LYS A 4 21.45 58.26 -15.64
N LEU A 5 20.71 58.39 -14.55
CA LEU A 5 20.64 57.32 -13.54
C LEU A 5 19.78 56.17 -14.05
N LEU A 6 20.36 54.97 -14.13
CA LEU A 6 19.61 53.71 -14.28
C LEU A 6 19.23 53.18 -12.90
N ALA A 7 17.94 52.99 -12.69
CA ALA A 7 17.40 52.27 -11.55
C ALA A 7 17.42 50.76 -11.80
N PRO A 8 17.79 49.91 -10.82
CA PRO A 8 17.66 48.45 -10.99
C PRO A 8 16.25 48.01 -10.66
N ALA A 9 15.65 47.25 -11.59
CA ALA A 9 14.38 46.54 -11.38
C ALA A 9 14.60 45.31 -10.49
N ALA A 10 14.03 45.34 -9.31
CA ALA A 10 13.99 44.17 -8.41
C ALA A 10 12.93 43.19 -8.90
N ALA A 11 13.34 42.04 -9.42
CA ALA A 11 12.46 40.91 -9.75
C ALA A 11 12.13 40.15 -8.46
N LEU A 12 10.87 40.23 -8.00
CA LEU A 12 10.33 39.36 -6.95
C LEU A 12 10.08 37.98 -7.54
N ALA A 13 10.90 37.00 -7.19
CA ALA A 13 10.64 35.59 -7.43
C ALA A 13 9.66 35.09 -6.36
N ALA A 14 8.40 34.87 -6.74
CA ALA A 14 7.41 34.19 -5.90
C ALA A 14 7.71 32.68 -5.93
N ALA A 15 8.30 32.14 -4.87
CA ALA A 15 8.45 30.70 -4.66
C ALA A 15 7.10 30.08 -4.30
N LEU A 16 6.48 29.34 -5.22
CA LEU A 16 5.34 28.47 -4.95
C LEU A 16 5.80 27.30 -4.08
N ILE A 17 5.56 27.38 -2.79
CA ILE A 17 5.75 26.28 -1.86
C ILE A 17 4.57 25.32 -2.04
N CYS A 18 4.73 24.31 -2.89
CA CYS A 18 3.80 23.17 -2.99
C CYS A 18 4.09 22.26 -1.78
N GLY A 19 3.44 22.50 -0.65
CA GLY A 19 3.51 21.62 0.52
C GLY A 19 2.79 20.30 0.23
N PRO A 20 3.25 19.16 0.82
CA PRO A 20 2.54 17.89 0.70
C PRO A 20 1.15 18.04 1.34
N ALA A 21 0.10 17.78 0.56
CA ALA A 21 -1.26 17.69 1.07
C ALA A 21 -1.34 16.41 1.94
N PHE A 22 -1.17 16.56 3.24
CA PHE A 22 -1.54 15.50 4.18
C PHE A 22 -3.07 15.38 4.12
N ALA A 23 -3.57 14.20 3.77
CA ALA A 23 -4.97 13.87 3.91
C ALA A 23 -5.36 14.07 5.39
N GLN A 24 -6.07 15.15 5.67
CA GLN A 24 -6.58 15.44 7.01
C GLN A 24 -7.76 14.51 7.23
N ASN A 25 -7.63 13.59 8.19
CA ASN A 25 -8.79 12.90 8.74
C ASN A 25 -9.69 13.97 9.37
N ASN A 26 -10.78 14.32 8.69
CA ASN A 26 -11.77 15.24 9.21
C ASN A 26 -12.57 14.50 10.32
N PRO A 27 -12.49 14.91 11.59
CA PRO A 27 -13.20 14.23 12.68
C PRO A 27 -14.73 14.34 12.57
N ASP A 28 -15.24 15.23 11.72
CA ASP A 28 -16.67 15.47 11.49
C ASP A 28 -17.23 14.70 10.29
N GLU A 29 -16.44 13.87 9.61
CA GLU A 29 -16.93 13.04 8.53
C GLU A 29 -17.79 11.89 9.10
N PRO A 30 -19.05 11.73 8.65
CA PRO A 30 -19.94 10.70 9.18
C PRO A 30 -19.30 9.32 8.94
N LYS A 31 -19.09 8.58 10.03
CA LYS A 31 -18.55 7.22 9.97
C LYS A 31 -19.57 6.31 9.31
N VAL A 32 -19.23 5.73 8.17
CA VAL A 32 -20.05 4.74 7.47
C VAL A 32 -20.16 3.48 8.33
N ASP A 33 -21.40 3.03 8.57
CA ASP A 33 -21.69 1.72 9.18
C ASP A 33 -21.64 0.64 8.11
N CYS A 34 -20.50 -0.02 7.99
CA CYS A 34 -20.29 -1.03 6.94
C CYS A 34 -21.18 -2.29 7.10
N ALA A 35 -21.77 -2.51 8.27
CA ALA A 35 -22.74 -3.59 8.45
C ALA A 35 -24.11 -3.28 7.84
N LYS A 36 -24.37 -2.01 7.52
CA LYS A 36 -25.62 -1.51 6.96
C LYS A 36 -25.46 -0.73 5.66
N ALA A 37 -24.27 -0.80 5.05
CA ALA A 37 -23.97 -0.09 3.81
C ALA A 37 -24.81 -0.66 2.66
N GLU A 38 -25.65 0.16 2.05
CA GLU A 38 -26.48 -0.18 0.87
C GLU A 38 -26.15 0.75 -0.31
N ALA A 39 -25.82 2.01 -0.03
CA ALA A 39 -25.44 2.96 -1.06
C ALA A 39 -24.08 2.62 -1.66
N GLN A 40 -23.94 2.75 -2.98
CA GLN A 40 -22.68 2.43 -3.67
C GLN A 40 -21.47 3.21 -3.11
N THR A 41 -21.68 4.46 -2.73
CA THR A 41 -20.63 5.27 -2.09
C THR A 41 -20.13 4.65 -0.78
N ASP A 42 -21.06 4.19 0.06
CA ASP A 42 -20.74 3.55 1.33
C ASP A 42 -20.05 2.21 1.13
N LEU A 43 -20.51 1.42 0.16
CA LEU A 43 -19.86 0.16 -0.24
C LEU A 43 -18.42 0.39 -0.72
N ASN A 44 -18.17 1.46 -1.48
CA ASN A 44 -16.82 1.83 -1.91
C ASN A 44 -15.93 2.17 -0.70
N ILE A 45 -16.47 2.97 0.24
CA ILE A 45 -15.74 3.32 1.47
C ILE A 45 -15.43 2.07 2.29
N CYS A 46 -16.40 1.19 2.46
CA CYS A 46 -16.22 -0.04 3.24
C CYS A 46 -15.19 -0.99 2.63
N ALA A 47 -15.19 -1.14 1.30
CA ALA A 47 -14.18 -1.94 0.60
C ALA A 47 -12.78 -1.34 0.76
N ALA A 48 -12.65 -0.01 0.71
CA ALA A 48 -11.38 0.67 0.95
C ALA A 48 -10.89 0.50 2.39
N LEU A 49 -11.77 0.59 3.39
CA LEU A 49 -11.44 0.36 4.80
C LEU A 49 -11.01 -1.09 5.08
N ASP A 50 -11.65 -2.05 4.42
CA ASP A 50 -11.28 -3.47 4.52
C ASP A 50 -9.88 -3.71 3.94
N PHE A 51 -9.58 -3.13 2.78
CA PHE A 51 -8.24 -3.17 2.20
C PHE A 51 -7.20 -2.52 3.11
N ASP A 52 -7.47 -1.34 3.65
CA ASP A 52 -6.58 -0.63 4.58
C ASP A 52 -6.26 -1.49 5.82
N THR A 53 -7.27 -2.18 6.34
CA THR A 53 -7.12 -3.07 7.49
C THR A 53 -6.26 -4.29 7.13
N ALA A 54 -6.51 -4.89 5.97
CA ALA A 54 -5.75 -6.02 5.48
C ALA A 54 -4.28 -5.65 5.19
N ASP A 55 -4.03 -4.47 4.61
CA ASP A 55 -2.68 -3.99 4.31
C ASP A 55 -1.87 -3.72 5.57
N LYS A 56 -2.49 -3.12 6.61
CA LYS A 56 -1.86 -2.96 7.91
C LYS A 56 -1.45 -4.32 8.52
N ALA A 57 -2.34 -5.32 8.44
CA ALA A 57 -2.05 -6.67 8.94
C ALA A 57 -0.93 -7.34 8.13
N LEU A 58 -0.94 -7.20 6.82
CA LEU A 58 0.12 -7.69 5.93
C LEU A 58 1.48 -7.09 6.31
N ASN A 59 1.55 -5.79 6.50
CA ASN A 59 2.79 -5.09 6.84
C ASN A 59 3.37 -5.54 8.19
N VAL A 60 2.50 -5.83 9.17
CA VAL A 60 2.93 -6.40 10.45
C VAL A 60 3.49 -7.81 10.25
N GLN A 61 2.77 -8.67 9.52
CA GLN A 61 3.21 -10.04 9.25
C GLN A 61 4.48 -10.08 8.41
N TYR A 62 4.59 -9.26 7.38
CA TYR A 62 5.80 -9.19 6.55
C TYR A 62 7.06 -8.88 7.37
N LYS A 63 6.97 -7.95 8.35
CA LYS A 63 8.10 -7.65 9.25
C LYS A 63 8.51 -8.88 10.08
N LYS A 64 7.53 -9.66 10.58
CA LYS A 64 7.79 -10.90 11.35
C LYS A 64 8.44 -11.96 10.47
N THR A 65 7.89 -12.17 9.29
CA THR A 65 8.41 -13.16 8.34
C THR A 65 9.83 -12.78 7.87
N ARG A 66 10.07 -11.48 7.63
CA ARG A 66 11.41 -11.00 7.27
C ARG A 66 12.42 -11.27 8.37
N ALA A 67 12.05 -11.07 9.64
CA ALA A 67 12.91 -11.38 10.78
C ALA A 67 13.23 -12.89 10.85
N ALA A 68 12.23 -13.75 10.59
CA ALA A 68 12.45 -15.20 10.52
C ALA A 68 13.42 -15.60 9.38
N MET A 69 13.30 -14.98 8.20
CA MET A 69 14.22 -15.23 7.07
C MET A 69 15.65 -14.75 7.35
N ILE A 70 15.81 -13.63 8.05
CA ILE A 70 17.13 -13.15 8.50
C ILE A 70 17.75 -14.14 9.50
N ALA A 71 16.96 -14.65 10.43
CA ALA A 71 17.41 -15.67 11.38
C ALA A 71 17.86 -16.94 10.65
N LEU A 72 17.04 -17.43 9.70
CA LEU A 72 17.40 -18.57 8.87
C LEU A 72 18.73 -18.35 8.11
N ASP A 73 18.93 -17.18 7.51
CA ASP A 73 20.19 -16.85 6.83
C ASP A 73 21.39 -16.82 7.79
N THR A 74 21.17 -16.53 9.08
CA THR A 74 22.25 -16.51 10.08
C THR A 74 22.79 -17.92 10.34
N ASP A 75 21.91 -18.91 10.35
CA ASP A 75 22.22 -20.30 10.66
C ASP A 75 22.76 -21.09 9.46
N LEU A 76 22.69 -20.53 8.25
CA LEU A 76 23.17 -21.17 7.02
C LEU A 76 24.63 -20.81 6.70
N ASP A 77 25.33 -21.71 5.98
CA ASP A 77 26.62 -21.42 5.38
C ASP A 77 26.50 -20.34 4.30
N ASN A 78 27.60 -19.60 4.05
CA ASN A 78 27.56 -18.38 3.21
C ASN A 78 27.07 -18.62 1.77
N ASP A 79 27.29 -19.78 1.21
CA ASP A 79 26.86 -20.19 -0.12
C ASP A 79 25.36 -20.61 -0.19
N MET A 80 24.76 -20.86 0.96
CA MET A 80 23.34 -21.22 1.09
C MET A 80 22.43 -20.06 1.52
N LYS A 81 22.98 -18.90 1.89
CA LYS A 81 22.22 -17.71 2.31
C LYS A 81 21.44 -17.08 1.18
N GLY A 82 20.34 -16.42 1.52
CA GLY A 82 19.54 -15.65 0.57
C GLY A 82 18.04 -15.67 0.83
N ALA A 83 17.61 -16.22 1.97
CA ALA A 83 16.21 -16.32 2.34
C ALA A 83 15.54 -14.94 2.44
N GLU A 84 16.17 -13.97 3.15
CA GLU A 84 15.67 -12.60 3.20
C GLU A 84 15.57 -11.96 1.82
N LYS A 85 16.61 -12.08 1.01
CA LYS A 85 16.64 -11.50 -0.35
C LYS A 85 15.54 -12.10 -1.23
N ALA A 86 15.31 -13.39 -1.14
CA ALA A 86 14.23 -14.07 -1.87
C ALA A 86 12.85 -13.58 -1.43
N LEU A 87 12.60 -13.44 -0.12
CA LEU A 87 11.36 -12.89 0.42
C LEU A 87 11.12 -11.46 -0.07
N VAL A 88 12.11 -10.58 0.01
CA VAL A 88 11.99 -9.18 -0.44
C VAL A 88 11.64 -9.11 -1.92
N LYS A 89 12.31 -9.92 -2.76
CA LYS A 89 12.00 -10.00 -4.20
C LYS A 89 10.57 -10.50 -4.44
N ALA A 90 10.16 -11.56 -3.76
CA ALA A 90 8.83 -12.14 -3.90
C ALA A 90 7.74 -11.16 -3.46
N GLN A 91 7.94 -10.43 -2.35
CA GLN A 91 6.96 -9.46 -1.86
C GLN A 91 6.77 -8.27 -2.81
N ARG A 92 7.83 -7.77 -3.42
CA ARG A 92 7.75 -6.70 -4.42
C ARG A 92 6.96 -7.15 -5.65
N ALA A 93 7.31 -8.30 -6.22
CA ALA A 93 6.61 -8.86 -7.37
C ALA A 93 5.13 -9.17 -7.05
N TRP A 94 4.85 -9.58 -5.82
CA TRP A 94 3.48 -9.83 -5.37
C TRP A 94 2.65 -8.53 -5.28
N VAL A 95 3.21 -7.41 -4.81
CA VAL A 95 2.51 -6.11 -4.78
C VAL A 95 2.14 -5.68 -6.20
N ASP A 96 3.08 -5.78 -7.14
CA ASP A 96 2.84 -5.45 -8.55
C ASP A 96 1.73 -6.34 -9.15
N TYR A 97 1.77 -7.65 -8.86
CA TYR A 97 0.72 -8.59 -9.26
C TYR A 97 -0.64 -8.23 -8.66
N ARG A 98 -0.72 -8.00 -7.35
CA ARG A 98 -1.96 -7.62 -6.66
C ARG A 98 -2.61 -6.40 -7.31
N ASP A 99 -1.81 -5.36 -7.51
CA ASP A 99 -2.33 -4.10 -8.00
C ASP A 99 -2.80 -4.22 -9.45
N GLY A 100 -2.05 -4.91 -10.31
CA GLY A 100 -2.43 -5.15 -11.70
C GLY A 100 -3.63 -6.10 -11.83
N GLU A 101 -3.69 -7.19 -11.06
CA GLU A 101 -4.83 -8.12 -11.08
C GLU A 101 -6.12 -7.43 -10.66
N CYS A 102 -6.06 -6.62 -9.58
CA CYS A 102 -7.27 -5.96 -9.08
C CYS A 102 -7.69 -4.79 -9.96
N GLU A 103 -6.75 -4.10 -10.63
CA GLU A 103 -7.09 -3.14 -11.67
C GLU A 103 -7.83 -3.83 -12.83
N ALA A 104 -7.33 -4.99 -13.29
CA ALA A 104 -7.98 -5.76 -14.35
C ALA A 104 -9.40 -6.20 -13.96
N GLN A 105 -9.63 -6.63 -12.72
CA GLN A 105 -10.97 -6.95 -12.23
C GLN A 105 -11.89 -5.73 -12.21
N GLY A 106 -11.37 -4.55 -11.87
CA GLY A 106 -12.11 -3.29 -11.87
C GLY A 106 -12.68 -2.92 -13.25
N PHE A 107 -12.04 -3.36 -14.33
CA PHE A 107 -12.50 -3.11 -15.70
C PHE A 107 -13.90 -3.69 -15.99
N GLN A 108 -14.39 -4.66 -15.22
CA GLN A 108 -15.77 -5.17 -15.34
C GLN A 108 -16.82 -4.08 -15.06
N ALA A 109 -16.45 -3.04 -14.31
CA ALA A 109 -17.32 -1.89 -14.02
C ALA A 109 -16.66 -0.55 -14.43
N ARG A 110 -15.78 -0.58 -15.44
CA ARG A 110 -14.97 0.58 -15.86
C ARG A 110 -15.79 1.82 -16.14
N GLY A 111 -15.45 2.92 -15.46
CA GLY A 111 -16.15 4.20 -15.53
C GLY A 111 -17.49 4.23 -14.76
N GLY A 112 -17.88 3.13 -14.14
CA GLY A 112 -19.06 3.06 -13.25
C GLY A 112 -18.72 3.30 -11.78
N SER A 113 -19.72 3.63 -10.97
CA SER A 113 -19.57 3.90 -9.55
C SER A 113 -19.14 2.67 -8.72
N MET A 114 -19.25 1.47 -9.26
CA MET A 114 -18.88 0.21 -8.59
C MET A 114 -17.41 -0.17 -8.78
N GLU A 115 -16.72 0.43 -9.75
CA GLU A 115 -15.30 0.11 -10.03
C GLU A 115 -14.40 0.20 -8.79
N PRO A 116 -14.46 1.27 -7.96
CA PRO A 116 -13.61 1.37 -6.77
C PRO A 116 -13.85 0.26 -5.75
N MET A 117 -15.09 -0.19 -5.59
CA MET A 117 -15.46 -1.30 -4.69
C MET A 117 -14.82 -2.62 -5.17
N LEU A 118 -14.90 -2.92 -6.46
CA LEU A 118 -14.32 -4.14 -7.04
C LEU A 118 -12.80 -4.16 -6.87
N VAL A 119 -12.14 -3.05 -7.18
CA VAL A 119 -10.68 -2.93 -7.03
C VAL A 119 -10.26 -3.10 -5.57
N SER A 120 -10.89 -2.38 -4.65
CA SER A 120 -10.54 -2.42 -3.22
C SER A 120 -10.86 -3.77 -2.59
N GLY A 121 -12.00 -4.38 -2.91
CA GLY A 121 -12.38 -5.71 -2.44
C GLY A 121 -11.38 -6.79 -2.88
N CYS A 122 -11.03 -6.80 -4.18
CA CYS A 122 -10.00 -7.69 -4.71
C CYS A 122 -8.65 -7.51 -3.97
N LYS A 123 -8.22 -6.26 -3.78
CA LYS A 123 -6.98 -5.98 -3.03
C LYS A 123 -7.04 -6.49 -1.60
N ALA A 124 -8.18 -6.31 -0.93
CA ALA A 124 -8.38 -6.81 0.44
C ALA A 124 -8.25 -8.34 0.50
N GLU A 125 -8.90 -9.07 -0.40
CA GLU A 125 -8.87 -10.53 -0.44
C GLU A 125 -7.45 -11.07 -0.71
N LEU A 126 -6.77 -10.57 -1.75
CA LEU A 126 -5.40 -10.97 -2.07
C LEU A 126 -4.45 -10.67 -0.91
N THR A 127 -4.63 -9.51 -0.25
CA THR A 127 -3.79 -9.09 0.87
C THR A 127 -3.99 -9.99 2.10
N LYS A 128 -5.22 -10.37 2.43
CA LYS A 128 -5.53 -11.33 3.51
C LYS A 128 -4.90 -12.70 3.22
N LYS A 129 -5.03 -13.18 1.98
CA LYS A 129 -4.40 -14.42 1.54
C LYS A 129 -2.88 -14.37 1.69
N ARG A 130 -2.25 -13.28 1.22
CA ARG A 130 -0.80 -13.10 1.33
C ARG A 130 -0.31 -13.05 2.78
N THR A 131 -1.09 -12.42 3.65
CA THR A 131 -0.79 -12.38 5.08
C THR A 131 -0.69 -13.77 5.67
N LYS A 132 -1.61 -14.68 5.30
CA LYS A 132 -1.56 -16.08 5.71
C LYS A 132 -0.33 -16.80 5.15
N GLU A 133 -0.05 -16.65 3.85
CA GLU A 133 1.13 -17.27 3.20
C GLU A 133 2.44 -16.82 3.88
N LEU A 134 2.54 -15.54 4.24
CA LEU A 134 3.71 -15.03 4.96
C LEU A 134 3.81 -15.61 6.37
N LYS A 135 2.68 -15.83 7.03
CA LYS A 135 2.66 -16.48 8.34
C LYS A 135 3.13 -17.92 8.22
N ASP A 136 2.56 -18.67 7.30
CA ASP A 136 2.92 -20.08 7.06
C ASP A 136 4.42 -20.22 6.72
N LEU A 137 4.96 -19.26 5.94
CA LEU A 137 6.40 -19.23 5.63
C LEU A 137 7.27 -18.96 6.87
N ALA A 138 6.82 -18.09 7.77
CA ALA A 138 7.55 -17.78 9.01
C ALA A 138 7.53 -18.94 10.01
N ASP A 139 6.41 -19.66 10.06
CA ASP A 139 6.23 -20.80 10.97
C ASP A 139 7.02 -22.05 10.50
N GLY A 140 7.42 -22.07 9.22
CA GLY A 140 8.14 -23.20 8.62
C GLY A 140 7.21 -24.36 8.21
N PRO A 141 7.74 -25.42 7.61
CA PRO A 141 6.97 -26.60 7.25
C PRO A 141 6.45 -27.31 8.51
N GLU A 142 5.14 -27.55 8.58
CA GLU A 142 4.53 -28.37 9.63
C GLU A 142 5.14 -29.79 9.58
N GLY A 143 6.04 -30.09 10.52
CA GLY A 143 6.67 -31.42 10.62
C GLY A 143 8.19 -31.41 10.74
N GLY A 144 8.84 -30.28 10.79
CA GLY A 144 10.28 -30.18 11.05
C GLY A 144 10.63 -30.20 12.53
N GLN A 145 10.37 -31.29 13.25
CA GLN A 145 11.01 -31.66 14.53
C GLN A 145 11.46 -33.11 14.46
#